data_570ce6cce8e80405ffcff2421064ce6a
#
_entry.id   570ce6cce8e80405ffcff2421064ce6a
#
_cell.length_a   1.000
_cell.length_b   1.000
_cell.length_c   1.000
_cell.angle_alpha   90.00
_cell.angle_beta   90.00
_cell.angle_gamma   90.00
#
_symmetry.space_group_name_H-M   'P 1'
#
loop_
_entity.id
_entity.type
_entity.pdbx_description
1 polymer ?
#
loop_
_entity_poly.entity_id
_entity_poly.type
_entity_poly.pdbx_seq_one_letter_code
_entity_poly.pdbx_strand_id
1 'polypeptide(L)'
;IYIGHKWYETADAEGYFKNVDNIHGKGYKGVVQYPFGYGLSYTDFSWQITETTIENGGFLQQNSKVTFTVRVTNNGAVTGKDVVELYYIPPYYKESGIEKAEVNLVDFVKTDEIEPGGYQDVQLSFSSYDMASYSIYANGGKGAYILEEGTYSLQLRTDSHTLAKGNY
;
A
#
# COMPACT_ATOMS: atom_id res chain seq x y z
N ILE A 1 3.62 5.02 -15.25
CA ILE A 1 2.73 4.25 -14.38
C ILE A 1 3.50 3.07 -13.82
N TYR A 2 4.07 2.22 -14.65
CA TYR A 2 4.81 1.03 -14.25
C TYR A 2 6.29 1.34 -13.98
N ILE A 3 6.58 1.99 -12.86
CA ILE A 3 7.94 2.37 -12.45
C ILE A 3 8.25 1.75 -11.08
N GLY A 4 9.44 1.17 -10.92
CA GLY A 4 9.89 0.58 -9.67
C GLY A 4 8.99 -0.54 -9.19
N HIS A 5 8.60 -0.53 -7.91
CA HIS A 5 7.74 -1.56 -7.32
C HIS A 5 6.39 -1.73 -8.04
N LYS A 6 5.83 -0.65 -8.58
CA LYS A 6 4.55 -0.71 -9.32
C LYS A 6 4.60 -1.68 -10.50
N TRP A 7 5.74 -1.77 -11.19
CA TRP A 7 5.92 -2.74 -12.26
C TRP A 7 6.02 -4.16 -11.72
N TYR A 8 6.84 -4.38 -10.68
CA TYR A 8 7.05 -5.72 -10.13
C TYR A 8 5.78 -6.30 -9.51
N GLU A 9 5.05 -5.51 -8.73
CA GLU A 9 3.79 -5.95 -8.11
C GLU A 9 2.72 -6.25 -9.15
N THR A 10 2.59 -5.41 -10.20
CA THR A 10 1.63 -5.65 -11.28
C THR A 10 2.01 -6.88 -12.10
N ALA A 11 3.29 -7.04 -12.44
CA ALA A 11 3.76 -8.20 -13.18
C ALA A 11 3.57 -9.52 -12.40
N ASP A 12 3.75 -9.50 -11.09
CA ASP A 12 3.49 -10.65 -10.22
C ASP A 12 2.00 -11.00 -10.19
N ALA A 13 1.15 -10.00 -9.95
CA ALA A 13 -0.31 -10.17 -9.95
C ALA A 13 -0.85 -10.72 -11.28
N GLU A 14 -0.27 -10.31 -12.40
CA GLU A 14 -0.58 -10.84 -13.75
C GLU A 14 0.07 -12.21 -14.02
N GLY A 15 0.87 -12.72 -13.09
CA GLY A 15 1.46 -14.06 -13.18
C GLY A 15 2.70 -14.17 -14.07
N TYR A 16 3.36 -13.05 -14.42
CA TYR A 16 4.59 -13.08 -15.21
C TYR A 16 5.71 -13.88 -14.53
N PHE A 17 5.73 -13.90 -13.20
CA PHE A 17 6.79 -14.58 -12.43
C PHE A 17 6.45 -16.00 -12.00
N LYS A 18 5.23 -16.50 -12.29
CA LYS A 18 4.75 -17.83 -11.83
C LYS A 18 5.69 -19.00 -12.17
N ASN A 19 6.44 -18.90 -13.26
CA ASN A 19 7.34 -19.96 -13.74
C ASN A 19 8.83 -19.67 -13.41
N VAL A 20 9.11 -18.61 -12.69
CA VAL A 20 10.47 -18.31 -12.25
C VAL A 20 10.87 -19.30 -11.14
N ASP A 21 11.97 -20.01 -11.36
CA ASP A 21 12.60 -20.91 -10.38
C ASP A 21 14.11 -20.85 -10.59
N ASN A 22 14.81 -20.25 -9.66
CA ASN A 22 16.26 -20.02 -9.75
C ASN A 22 16.93 -20.06 -8.37
N ILE A 23 18.23 -19.79 -8.33
CA ILE A 23 19.05 -19.82 -7.09
C ILE A 23 18.59 -18.79 -6.03
N HIS A 24 17.84 -17.77 -6.40
CA HIS A 24 17.33 -16.73 -5.50
C HIS A 24 15.94 -17.05 -4.95
N GLY A 25 15.18 -17.93 -5.62
CA GLY A 25 13.86 -18.35 -5.19
C GLY A 25 12.88 -18.63 -6.32
N LYS A 26 11.61 -18.81 -5.94
CA LYS A 26 10.51 -19.06 -6.87
C LYS A 26 9.58 -17.86 -6.94
N GLY A 27 8.97 -17.66 -8.12
CA GLY A 27 8.01 -16.58 -8.35
C GLY A 27 8.63 -15.22 -8.11
N TYR A 28 7.90 -14.36 -7.41
CA TYR A 28 8.32 -13.01 -7.04
C TYR A 28 9.73 -12.98 -6.39
N LYS A 29 9.99 -13.87 -5.43
CA LYS A 29 11.29 -13.95 -4.73
C LYS A 29 12.48 -14.29 -5.65
N GLY A 30 12.24 -14.94 -6.79
CA GLY A 30 13.25 -15.20 -7.80
C GLY A 30 13.62 -13.97 -8.65
N VAL A 31 12.83 -12.89 -8.55
CA VAL A 31 12.99 -11.66 -9.35
C VAL A 31 13.34 -10.47 -8.46
N VAL A 32 12.66 -10.33 -7.32
CA VAL A 32 12.81 -9.20 -6.40
C VAL A 32 13.48 -9.67 -5.12
N GLN A 33 14.68 -9.16 -4.86
CA GLN A 33 15.44 -9.49 -3.65
C GLN A 33 14.88 -8.73 -2.44
N TYR A 34 14.59 -7.45 -2.60
CA TYR A 34 14.05 -6.57 -1.57
C TYR A 34 12.89 -5.76 -2.17
N PRO A 35 11.64 -6.00 -1.74
CA PRO A 35 10.51 -5.16 -2.12
C PRO A 35 10.73 -3.70 -1.69
N PHE A 36 10.06 -2.77 -2.34
CA PHE A 36 10.07 -1.37 -1.92
C PHE A 36 9.48 -1.26 -0.51
N GLY A 37 10.12 -0.50 0.37
CA GLY A 37 9.75 -0.38 1.79
C GLY A 37 10.37 -1.45 2.70
N TYR A 38 10.96 -2.52 2.13
CA TYR A 38 11.58 -3.58 2.92
C TYR A 38 12.64 -3.03 3.88
N GLY A 39 12.57 -3.45 5.13
CA GLY A 39 13.53 -3.14 6.16
C GLY A 39 13.70 -4.27 7.18
N LEU A 40 14.75 -4.16 7.97
CA LEU A 40 15.01 -5.04 9.10
C LEU A 40 14.97 -4.24 10.39
N SER A 41 14.45 -4.85 11.44
CA SER A 41 14.45 -4.29 12.79
C SER A 41 15.10 -5.26 13.77
N TYR A 42 15.69 -4.74 14.83
CA TYR A 42 16.20 -5.54 15.97
C TYR A 42 15.09 -5.90 16.96
N THR A 43 13.85 -5.46 16.70
CA THR A 43 12.67 -5.72 17.53
C THR A 43 11.47 -6.02 16.64
N ASP A 44 10.40 -6.57 17.22
CA ASP A 44 9.18 -6.93 16.51
C ASP A 44 8.06 -5.95 16.82
N PHE A 45 7.29 -5.58 15.79
CA PHE A 45 6.15 -4.69 15.93
C PHE A 45 4.86 -5.38 15.49
N SER A 46 3.74 -4.96 16.09
CA SER A 46 2.40 -5.24 15.61
C SER A 46 1.61 -3.95 15.43
N TRP A 47 0.68 -3.96 14.46
CA TRP A 47 -0.13 -2.80 14.13
C TRP A 47 -1.60 -3.11 14.36
N GLN A 48 -2.34 -2.08 14.77
CA GLN A 48 -3.79 -2.14 14.93
C GLN A 48 -4.39 -0.82 14.49
N ILE A 49 -5.38 -0.84 13.60
CA ILE A 49 -6.19 0.35 13.30
C ILE A 49 -7.08 0.60 14.51
N THR A 50 -6.92 1.75 15.14
CA THR A 50 -7.71 2.19 16.30
C THR A 50 -8.85 3.11 15.90
N GLU A 51 -8.64 3.90 14.85
CA GLU A 51 -9.64 4.83 14.33
C GLU A 51 -9.54 4.93 12.81
N THR A 52 -10.67 5.14 12.16
CA THR A 52 -10.74 5.44 10.72
C THR A 52 -11.94 6.33 10.42
N THR A 53 -11.79 7.20 9.43
CA THR A 53 -12.89 8.04 8.93
C THR A 53 -13.70 7.38 7.82
N ILE A 54 -13.35 6.16 7.40
CA ILE A 54 -14.11 5.37 6.44
C ILE A 54 -14.27 3.94 6.95
N GLU A 55 -15.49 3.42 6.88
CA GLU A 55 -15.78 2.02 7.21
C GLU A 55 -15.53 1.12 6.01
N ASN A 56 -15.38 -0.18 6.27
CA ASN A 56 -15.29 -1.18 5.21
C ASN A 56 -16.58 -1.16 4.36
N GLY A 57 -16.42 -1.06 3.05
CA GLY A 57 -17.52 -0.86 2.10
C GLY A 57 -18.07 0.59 2.06
N GLY A 58 -17.41 1.53 2.74
CA GLY A 58 -17.75 2.95 2.70
C GLY A 58 -17.50 3.58 1.33
N PHE A 59 -18.20 4.65 1.03
CA PHE A 59 -18.11 5.35 -0.25
C PHE A 59 -17.13 6.52 -0.18
N LEU A 60 -16.17 6.56 -1.13
CA LEU A 60 -15.34 7.72 -1.39
C LEU A 60 -16.00 8.63 -2.41
N GLN A 61 -16.19 9.89 -2.04
CA GLN A 61 -16.64 10.94 -2.95
C GLN A 61 -15.45 11.77 -3.44
N GLN A 62 -15.68 12.56 -4.45
CA GLN A 62 -14.69 13.54 -4.91
C GLN A 62 -14.29 14.45 -3.72
N ASN A 63 -12.96 14.61 -3.55
CA ASN A 63 -12.35 15.38 -2.46
C ASN A 63 -12.58 14.81 -1.04
N SER A 64 -13.04 13.56 -0.91
CA SER A 64 -13.03 12.89 0.40
C SER A 64 -11.61 12.79 0.94
N LYS A 65 -11.44 13.14 2.21
CA LYS A 65 -10.22 12.89 2.97
C LYS A 65 -10.45 11.67 3.86
N VAL A 66 -9.55 10.71 3.76
CA VAL A 66 -9.54 9.50 4.60
C VAL A 66 -8.37 9.58 5.56
N THR A 67 -8.60 9.23 6.82
CA THR A 67 -7.59 9.19 7.86
C THR A 67 -7.67 7.86 8.60
N PHE A 68 -6.52 7.27 8.86
CA PHE A 68 -6.35 6.10 9.73
C PHE A 68 -5.46 6.47 10.89
N THR A 69 -5.85 6.09 12.10
CA THR A 69 -4.96 6.06 13.27
C THR A 69 -4.54 4.62 13.50
N VAL A 70 -3.23 4.37 13.46
CA VAL A 70 -2.64 3.05 13.61
C VAL A 70 -1.79 3.03 14.87
N ARG A 71 -2.12 2.13 15.79
CA ARG A 71 -1.29 1.83 16.95
C ARG A 71 -0.19 0.88 16.55
N VAL A 72 1.06 1.30 16.75
CA VAL A 72 2.26 0.49 16.57
C VAL A 72 2.77 0.11 17.95
N THR A 73 2.79 -1.19 18.25
CA THR A 73 3.26 -1.73 19.54
C THR A 73 4.57 -2.48 19.33
N ASN A 74 5.57 -2.17 20.16
CA ASN A 74 6.83 -2.91 20.20
C ASN A 74 6.66 -4.17 21.06
N ASN A 75 6.62 -5.33 20.42
CA ASN A 75 6.48 -6.63 21.09
C ASN A 75 7.83 -7.32 21.37
N GLY A 76 8.93 -6.72 20.96
CA GLY A 76 10.27 -7.26 21.17
C GLY A 76 10.94 -6.75 22.44
N ALA A 77 12.24 -7.03 22.56
CA ALA A 77 13.01 -6.80 23.79
C ALA A 77 13.90 -5.54 23.74
N VAL A 78 13.98 -4.85 22.60
CA VAL A 78 14.81 -3.66 22.43
C VAL A 78 13.99 -2.50 21.87
N THR A 79 14.40 -1.29 22.22
CA THR A 79 13.83 -0.06 21.64
C THR A 79 14.06 0.00 20.14
N GLY A 80 13.05 0.43 19.40
CA GLY A 80 13.14 0.53 17.94
C GLY A 80 12.13 1.48 17.34
N LYS A 81 12.23 1.64 16.02
CA LYS A 81 11.32 2.44 15.18
C LYS A 81 10.75 1.54 14.09
N ASP A 82 9.54 1.86 13.68
CA ASP A 82 8.88 1.15 12.57
C ASP A 82 8.34 2.14 11.54
N VAL A 83 8.03 1.64 10.34
CA VAL A 83 7.44 2.42 9.25
C VAL A 83 6.11 1.77 8.86
N VAL A 84 5.02 2.50 9.04
CA VAL A 84 3.69 2.08 8.62
C VAL A 84 3.45 2.60 7.21
N GLU A 85 3.16 1.71 6.28
CA GLU A 85 2.91 2.04 4.88
C GLU A 85 1.46 1.71 4.52
N LEU A 86 0.76 2.66 3.93
CA LEU A 86 -0.61 2.51 3.44
C LEU A 86 -0.60 2.46 1.91
N TYR A 87 -1.11 1.36 1.38
CA TYR A 87 -1.23 1.12 -0.05
C TYR A 87 -2.69 1.01 -0.46
N TYR A 88 -2.97 1.26 -1.74
CA TYR A 88 -4.24 0.92 -2.35
C TYR A 88 -4.08 0.09 -3.60
N ILE A 89 -5.09 -0.75 -3.87
CA ILE A 89 -5.28 -1.49 -5.11
C ILE A 89 -6.52 -0.92 -5.77
N PRO A 90 -6.41 -0.29 -6.95
CA PRO A 90 -7.54 0.25 -7.68
C PRO A 90 -8.32 -0.85 -8.43
N PRO A 91 -9.59 -0.63 -8.76
CA PRO A 91 -10.26 -1.47 -9.74
C PRO A 91 -9.59 -1.27 -11.11
N TYR A 92 -9.41 -2.35 -11.87
CA TYR A 92 -8.83 -2.30 -13.20
C TYR A 92 -9.82 -2.81 -14.25
N TYR A 93 -10.12 -1.95 -15.22
CA TYR A 93 -11.02 -2.24 -16.34
C TYR A 93 -10.27 -2.01 -17.65
N LYS A 94 -9.88 -3.09 -18.30
CA LYS A 94 -9.09 -3.04 -19.55
C LYS A 94 -9.78 -2.22 -20.65
N GLU A 95 -11.09 -2.28 -20.71
CA GLU A 95 -11.92 -1.57 -21.68
C GLU A 95 -11.97 -0.06 -21.48
N SER A 96 -11.65 0.44 -20.28
CA SER A 96 -11.60 1.87 -20.02
C SER A 96 -10.37 2.54 -20.63
N GLY A 97 -9.33 1.75 -20.95
CA GLY A 97 -8.06 2.25 -21.46
C GLY A 97 -7.25 3.08 -20.45
N ILE A 98 -7.63 3.05 -19.16
CA ILE A 98 -6.88 3.73 -18.10
C ILE A 98 -5.95 2.73 -17.43
N GLU A 99 -4.65 2.86 -17.69
CA GLU A 99 -3.63 2.02 -17.09
C GLU A 99 -3.43 2.34 -15.60
N LYS A 100 -3.38 1.30 -14.78
CA LYS A 100 -3.19 1.39 -13.34
C LYS A 100 -2.25 0.29 -12.85
N ALA A 101 -1.38 0.63 -11.94
CA ALA A 101 -0.57 -0.36 -11.25
C ALA A 101 -1.39 -1.08 -10.17
N GLU A 102 -1.11 -2.36 -9.96
CA GLU A 102 -1.77 -3.18 -8.95
C GLU A 102 -1.61 -2.61 -7.54
N VAL A 103 -0.40 -2.23 -7.16
CA VAL A 103 -0.10 -1.76 -5.80
C VAL A 103 0.47 -0.34 -5.84
N ASN A 104 -0.16 0.57 -5.11
CA ASN A 104 0.20 1.98 -5.08
C ASN A 104 0.33 2.47 -3.65
N LEU A 105 1.50 2.98 -3.26
CA LEU A 105 1.69 3.67 -1.99
C LEU A 105 0.92 4.99 -2.01
N VAL A 106 0.12 5.24 -0.98
CA VAL A 106 -0.64 6.49 -0.86
C VAL A 106 -0.16 7.36 0.29
N ASP A 107 0.29 6.75 1.39
CA ASP A 107 0.88 7.47 2.52
C ASP A 107 1.78 6.54 3.34
N PHE A 108 2.72 7.11 4.09
CA PHE A 108 3.55 6.37 5.04
C PHE A 108 3.96 7.26 6.21
N VAL A 109 4.23 6.64 7.34
CA VAL A 109 4.71 7.35 8.53
C VAL A 109 5.71 6.49 9.30
N LYS A 110 6.78 7.11 9.76
CA LYS A 110 7.78 6.48 10.63
C LYS A 110 7.51 6.87 12.08
N THR A 111 7.55 5.88 12.99
CA THR A 111 7.43 6.13 14.44
C THR A 111 8.67 6.81 15.00
N ASP A 112 8.53 7.40 16.15
CA ASP A 112 9.64 7.67 17.07
C ASP A 112 10.17 6.35 17.66
N GLU A 113 11.10 6.43 18.60
CA GLU A 113 11.56 5.29 19.36
C GLU A 113 10.48 4.77 20.30
N ILE A 114 10.16 3.49 20.19
CA ILE A 114 9.19 2.80 21.03
C ILE A 114 9.93 1.81 21.91
N GLU A 115 9.83 1.97 23.22
CA GLU A 115 10.40 1.06 24.20
C GLU A 115 9.73 -0.32 24.16
N PRO A 116 10.39 -1.39 24.64
CA PRO A 116 9.79 -2.72 24.78
C PRO A 116 8.46 -2.68 25.54
N GLY A 117 7.39 -3.25 24.93
CA GLY A 117 6.04 -3.23 25.47
C GLY A 117 5.31 -1.90 25.35
N GLY A 118 5.98 -0.85 24.86
CA GLY A 118 5.38 0.45 24.58
C GLY A 118 4.65 0.48 23.23
N TYR A 119 3.92 1.58 23.00
CA TYR A 119 3.27 1.82 21.73
C TYR A 119 3.29 3.29 21.34
N GLN A 120 3.05 3.56 20.07
CA GLN A 120 2.79 4.89 19.52
C GLN A 120 1.61 4.82 18.55
N ASP A 121 0.70 5.77 18.65
CA ASP A 121 -0.35 5.97 17.68
C ASP A 121 0.18 6.93 16.60
N VAL A 122 0.13 6.49 15.34
CA VAL A 122 0.52 7.26 14.16
C VAL A 122 -0.66 7.47 13.25
N GLN A 123 -0.65 8.57 12.50
CA GLN A 123 -1.74 8.93 11.62
C GLN A 123 -1.30 8.93 10.16
N LEU A 124 -2.07 8.26 9.31
CA LEU A 124 -1.97 8.26 7.86
C LEU A 124 -3.19 8.95 7.28
N SER A 125 -3.00 9.74 6.23
CA SER A 125 -4.15 10.40 5.60
C SER A 125 -3.91 10.64 4.10
N PHE A 126 -4.97 10.51 3.31
CA PHE A 126 -4.94 10.79 1.88
C PHE A 126 -6.28 11.37 1.42
N SER A 127 -6.30 11.92 0.24
CA SER A 127 -7.52 12.34 -0.44
C SER A 127 -7.89 11.36 -1.55
N SER A 128 -9.16 11.33 -1.94
CA SER A 128 -9.59 10.54 -3.10
C SER A 128 -8.84 10.91 -4.39
N TYR A 129 -8.33 12.14 -4.50
CA TYR A 129 -7.52 12.59 -5.62
C TYR A 129 -6.18 11.85 -5.73
N ASP A 130 -5.58 11.46 -4.60
CA ASP A 130 -4.30 10.76 -4.55
C ASP A 130 -4.38 9.34 -5.15
N MET A 131 -5.61 8.80 -5.27
CA MET A 131 -5.89 7.52 -5.92
C MET A 131 -6.35 7.64 -7.38
N ALA A 132 -6.48 8.86 -7.90
CA ALA A 132 -6.93 9.09 -9.28
C ALA A 132 -5.83 8.73 -10.28
N SER A 133 -6.24 8.15 -11.41
CA SER A 133 -5.37 7.81 -12.53
C SER A 133 -5.55 8.80 -13.68
N TYR A 134 -4.46 9.13 -14.38
CA TYR A 134 -4.54 10.07 -15.49
C TYR A 134 -4.97 9.38 -16.77
N SER A 135 -6.03 9.89 -17.40
CA SER A 135 -6.51 9.44 -18.71
C SER A 135 -6.26 10.51 -19.75
N ILE A 136 -5.52 10.17 -20.80
CA ILE A 136 -5.28 11.06 -21.95
C ILE A 136 -6.53 11.28 -22.79
N TYR A 137 -7.51 10.38 -22.72
CA TYR A 137 -8.75 10.42 -23.50
C TYR A 137 -9.85 11.24 -22.82
N ALA A 138 -9.73 11.47 -21.52
CA ALA A 138 -10.72 12.23 -20.76
C ALA A 138 -10.78 13.70 -21.20
N ASN A 139 -11.88 14.38 -20.83
CA ASN A 139 -12.08 15.79 -21.11
C ASN A 139 -11.96 16.14 -22.61
N GLY A 140 -12.54 15.29 -23.47
CA GLY A 140 -12.50 15.49 -24.94
C GLY A 140 -11.09 15.37 -25.54
N GLY A 141 -10.24 14.53 -24.98
CA GLY A 141 -8.86 14.31 -25.44
C GLY A 141 -7.84 15.31 -24.89
N LYS A 142 -8.24 16.17 -23.93
CA LYS A 142 -7.33 17.10 -23.26
C LYS A 142 -6.62 16.49 -22.05
N GLY A 143 -7.08 15.31 -21.62
CA GLY A 143 -6.61 14.61 -20.44
C GLY A 143 -7.25 15.10 -19.15
N ALA A 144 -7.40 14.20 -18.20
CA ALA A 144 -7.83 14.51 -16.83
C ALA A 144 -7.47 13.36 -15.86
N TYR A 145 -7.42 13.68 -14.59
CA TYR A 145 -7.38 12.68 -13.53
C TYR A 145 -8.79 12.12 -13.30
N ILE A 146 -8.89 10.81 -13.30
CA ILE A 146 -10.15 10.06 -13.15
C ILE A 146 -10.04 9.12 -11.96
N LEU A 147 -11.01 9.19 -11.07
CA LEU A 147 -11.26 8.16 -10.07
C LEU A 147 -12.39 7.29 -10.63
N GLU A 148 -12.05 6.12 -11.17
CA GLU A 148 -13.06 5.21 -11.74
C GLU A 148 -13.93 4.62 -10.64
N GLU A 149 -15.21 4.43 -10.95
CA GLU A 149 -16.12 3.72 -10.07
C GLU A 149 -15.64 2.28 -9.87
N GLY A 150 -15.74 1.77 -8.63
CA GLY A 150 -15.37 0.40 -8.31
C GLY A 150 -14.84 0.27 -6.89
N THR A 151 -14.41 -0.94 -6.56
CA THR A 151 -13.87 -1.26 -5.24
C THR A 151 -12.38 -0.98 -5.20
N TYR A 152 -11.99 -0.11 -4.28
CA TYR A 152 -10.59 0.16 -3.93
C TYR A 152 -10.26 -0.59 -2.65
N SER A 153 -9.20 -1.41 -2.68
CA SER A 153 -8.71 -2.08 -1.47
C SER A 153 -7.63 -1.23 -0.82
N LEU A 154 -7.83 -0.84 0.44
CA LEU A 154 -6.83 -0.13 1.26
C LEU A 154 -6.12 -1.16 2.13
N GLN A 155 -4.79 -1.12 2.18
CA GLN A 155 -4.00 -2.15 2.83
C GLN A 155 -2.82 -1.54 3.59
N LEU A 156 -2.69 -1.91 4.86
CA LEU A 156 -1.44 -1.68 5.59
C LEU A 156 -0.44 -2.77 5.21
N ARG A 157 0.76 -2.37 4.81
CA ARG A 157 1.81 -3.28 4.38
C ARG A 157 3.14 -2.91 5.04
N THR A 158 3.97 -3.92 5.27
CA THR A 158 5.35 -3.75 5.77
C THR A 158 6.35 -3.45 4.66
N ASP A 159 5.95 -3.71 3.44
CA ASP A 159 6.63 -3.38 2.18
C ASP A 159 5.61 -3.51 1.04
N SER A 160 5.99 -3.15 -0.19
CA SER A 160 5.07 -3.17 -1.35
C SER A 160 4.44 -4.54 -1.62
N HIS A 161 5.04 -5.63 -1.16
CA HIS A 161 4.59 -7.01 -1.43
C HIS A 161 3.94 -7.68 -0.22
N THR A 162 4.33 -7.33 1.00
CA THR A 162 3.98 -8.05 2.23
C THR A 162 2.91 -7.31 3.01
N LEU A 163 1.73 -7.94 3.18
CA LEU A 163 0.69 -7.44 4.09
C LEU A 163 1.19 -7.45 5.53
N ALA A 164 0.91 -6.37 6.25
CA ALA A 164 1.19 -6.31 7.67
C ALA A 164 0.36 -7.35 8.44
N LYS A 165 0.91 -7.86 9.54
CA LYS A 165 0.21 -8.78 10.44
C LYS A 165 -0.59 -7.97 11.45
N GLY A 166 -1.88 -8.21 11.57
CA GLY A 166 -2.73 -7.55 12.54
C GLY A 166 -4.22 -7.71 12.24
N ASN A 167 -5.05 -7.24 13.17
CA ASN A 167 -6.50 -7.15 12.98
C ASN A 167 -6.82 -5.76 12.40
N TYR A 168 -7.08 -5.70 11.12
CA TYR A 168 -7.57 -4.52 10.39
C TYR A 168 -8.51 -4.92 9.26
#